data_ec4c75a23a1c6f89bfc05dbf0f45d7c2
#
_entry.id   ec4c75a23a1c6f89bfc05dbf0f45d7c2
#
_cell.length_a   1.000
_cell.length_b   1.000
_cell.length_c   1.000
_cell.angle_alpha   90.00
_cell.angle_beta   90.00
_cell.angle_gamma   90.00
#
_symmetry.space_group_name_H-M   'P 1'
#
loop_
_entity.id
_entity.type
_entity.pdbx_description
1 polymer ?
#
loop_
_entity_poly.entity_id
_entity_poly.type
_entity_poly.pdbx_seq_one_letter_code
_entity_poly.pdbx_strand_id
1 'polypeptide(L)' 'MAFQVVHSPMVPRGQPEPPGVTATDYAIRDFALEAAFRLIGQKQIVWRIEGPDGYRMPRRELDVSYKEKTGKWPPR' A
#
# COMPACT_ATOMS: atom_id res chain seq x y z
N MET A 1 -7.37 17.07 5.34
CA MET A 1 -7.48 15.95 4.39
C MET A 1 -6.25 15.09 4.48
N ALA A 2 -6.40 13.79 4.29
CA ALA A 2 -5.29 12.87 4.51
C ALA A 2 -5.23 11.82 3.42
N PHE A 3 -4.04 11.28 3.21
CA PHE A 3 -3.85 10.10 2.37
C PHE A 3 -3.94 8.88 3.27
N GLN A 4 -4.71 7.88 2.84
CA GLN A 4 -4.91 6.66 3.60
C GLN A 4 -4.18 5.49 2.94
N VAL A 5 -3.37 4.79 3.73
CA VAL A 5 -2.74 3.54 3.29
C VAL A 5 -3.58 2.39 3.81
N VAL A 6 -4.19 1.64 2.89
CA VAL A 6 -5.05 0.50 3.23
C VAL A 6 -4.21 -0.77 3.11
N HIS A 7 -4.02 -1.45 4.23
CA HIS A 7 -3.14 -2.62 4.27
C HIS A 7 -3.68 -3.71 5.19
N SER A 8 -3.13 -4.91 5.03
CA SER A 8 -3.47 -6.06 5.88
C SER A 8 -2.28 -6.99 6.00
N PRO A 9 -2.29 -7.93 6.96
CA PRO A 9 -1.33 -9.02 6.96
C PRO A 9 -1.39 -9.82 5.67
N MET A 10 -0.31 -10.53 5.36
CA MET A 10 -0.24 -11.36 4.16
C MET A 10 -1.37 -12.38 4.16
N VAL A 11 -2.07 -12.49 3.02
CA VAL A 11 -3.14 -13.49 2.83
C VAL A 11 -2.71 -14.48 1.75
N PRO A 12 -3.35 -15.65 1.65
CA PRO A 12 -3.03 -16.61 0.59
C PRO A 12 -3.16 -15.98 -0.79
N ARG A 13 -2.32 -16.43 -1.69
CA ARG A 13 -2.29 -15.92 -3.06
C ARG A 13 -3.66 -16.10 -3.72
N GLY A 14 -4.11 -15.06 -4.41
CA GLY A 14 -5.39 -15.09 -5.11
C GLY A 14 -6.59 -14.75 -4.23
N GLN A 15 -6.37 -14.49 -2.95
CA GLN A 15 -7.47 -14.10 -2.06
C GLN A 15 -7.82 -12.63 -2.25
N PRO A 16 -9.11 -12.27 -2.15
CA PRO A 16 -9.52 -10.88 -2.21
C PRO A 16 -9.15 -10.13 -0.93
N GLU A 17 -9.32 -8.81 -0.97
CA GLU A 17 -9.09 -7.97 0.20
C GLU A 17 -9.97 -8.47 1.36
N PRO A 18 -9.37 -8.79 2.52
CA PRO A 18 -10.15 -9.30 3.64
C PRO A 18 -10.96 -8.18 4.29
N PRO A 19 -12.06 -8.50 4.96
CA PRO A 19 -12.76 -7.52 5.79
C PRO A 19 -11.86 -7.13 6.97
N GLY A 20 -11.98 -5.89 7.43
CA GLY A 20 -11.21 -5.44 8.57
C GLY A 20 -9.78 -5.04 8.26
N VAL A 21 -9.50 -4.65 7.00
CA VAL A 21 -8.19 -4.08 6.67
C VAL A 21 -7.94 -2.83 7.50
N THR A 22 -6.66 -2.53 7.73
CA THR A 22 -6.25 -1.33 8.46
C THR A 22 -6.06 -0.19 7.48
N ALA A 23 -6.61 0.99 7.81
CA ALA A 23 -6.37 2.21 7.06
C ALA A 23 -5.65 3.20 7.97
N THR A 24 -4.47 3.64 7.57
CA THR A 24 -3.65 4.58 8.34
C THR A 24 -3.55 5.90 7.58
N ASP A 25 -3.77 7.01 8.28
CA ASP A 25 -3.77 8.34 7.69
C ASP A 25 -2.39 8.97 7.70
N TYR A 26 -2.06 9.66 6.61
CA TYR A 26 -0.83 10.44 6.48
C TYR A 26 -1.17 11.81 5.89
N ALA A 27 -0.47 12.83 6.37
CA ALA A 27 -0.77 14.21 5.97
C ALA A 27 -0.41 14.49 4.51
N ILE A 28 0.66 13.89 4.01
CA ILE A 28 1.12 14.11 2.64
C ILE A 28 1.38 12.78 1.93
N ARG A 29 1.30 12.83 0.60
CA ARG A 29 1.45 11.65 -0.26
C ARG A 29 2.79 10.94 -0.05
N ASP A 30 3.88 11.69 0.04
CA ASP A 30 5.21 11.08 0.17
C ASP A 30 5.35 10.25 1.44
N PHE A 31 4.76 10.71 2.53
CA PHE A 31 4.75 9.96 3.79
C PHE A 31 3.93 8.68 3.66
N ALA A 32 2.79 8.76 2.95
CA ALA A 32 1.97 7.57 2.69
C ALA A 32 2.72 6.55 1.85
N LEU A 33 3.45 6.98 0.82
CA LEU A 33 4.25 6.09 -0.02
C LEU A 33 5.37 5.43 0.77
N GLU A 34 6.10 6.19 1.59
CA GLU A 34 7.16 5.63 2.43
C GLU A 34 6.61 4.58 3.39
N ALA A 35 5.47 4.87 4.01
CA ALA A 35 4.84 3.94 4.93
C ALA A 35 4.39 2.68 4.18
N ALA A 36 3.81 2.82 2.98
CA ALA A 36 3.42 1.68 2.16
C ALA A 36 4.61 0.79 1.83
N PHE A 37 5.72 1.39 1.42
CA PHE A 37 6.94 0.62 1.09
C PHE A 37 7.50 -0.11 2.31
N ARG A 38 7.46 0.54 3.47
CA ARG A 38 7.89 -0.09 4.72
C ARG A 38 7.01 -1.31 5.07
N LEU A 39 5.70 -1.16 4.91
CA LEU A 39 4.78 -2.26 5.16
C LEU A 39 5.00 -3.42 4.20
N ILE A 40 5.24 -3.13 2.92
CA ILE A 40 5.57 -4.16 1.94
C ILE A 40 6.84 -4.91 2.36
N GLY A 41 7.85 -4.20 2.82
CA GLY A 41 9.09 -4.81 3.30
C GLY A 41 8.89 -5.65 4.55
N GLN A 42 7.82 -5.40 5.31
CA GLN A 42 7.46 -6.18 6.50
C GLN A 42 6.52 -7.35 6.17
N LYS A 43 6.40 -7.70 4.91
CA LYS A 43 5.54 -8.78 4.43
C LYS A 43 4.06 -8.54 4.66
N GLN A 44 3.65 -7.28 4.65
CA GLN A 44 2.24 -6.92 4.63
C GLN A 44 1.80 -6.59 3.23
N ILE A 45 0.50 -6.73 2.96
CA ILE A 45 -0.07 -6.35 1.68
C ILE A 45 -0.62 -4.93 1.81
N VAL A 46 -0.16 -4.04 0.95
CA VAL A 46 -0.74 -2.72 0.81
C VAL A 46 -1.70 -2.78 -0.37
N TRP A 47 -2.99 -2.68 -0.09
CA TRP A 47 -4.01 -2.84 -1.11
C TRP A 47 -4.14 -1.62 -2.00
N ARG A 48 -4.06 -0.44 -1.39
CA ARG A 48 -4.15 0.82 -2.13
C ARG A 48 -3.79 1.99 -1.23
N ILE A 49 -3.55 3.13 -1.87
CA ILE A 49 -3.49 4.41 -1.18
C ILE A 49 -4.64 5.25 -1.73
N GLU A 50 -5.44 5.83 -0.84
CA GLU A 50 -6.53 6.73 -1.20
C GLU A 50 -6.25 8.11 -0.63
N GLY A 51 -6.63 9.14 -1.37
CA GLY A 51 -6.39 10.50 -0.94
C GLY A 51 -7.53 11.43 -1.30
N PRO A 52 -7.37 12.74 -1.03
CA PRO A 52 -8.39 13.73 -1.35
C PRO A 52 -8.59 13.86 -2.85
N ASP A 53 -9.74 14.40 -3.24
CA ASP A 53 -10.06 14.72 -4.64
C ASP A 53 -10.03 13.48 -5.56
N GLY A 54 -10.38 12.33 -5.02
CA GLY A 54 -10.43 11.10 -5.81
C GLY A 54 -9.08 10.47 -6.10
N TYR A 55 -8.00 10.94 -5.44
CA TYR A 55 -6.69 10.31 -5.62
C TYR A 55 -6.75 8.86 -5.18
N ARG A 56 -6.22 7.99 -6.04
CA ARG A 56 -6.18 6.56 -5.75
C ARG A 56 -4.97 5.93 -6.43
N MET A 57 -4.19 5.20 -5.65
CA MET A 57 -3.06 4.45 -6.17
C MET A 57 -3.30 2.97 -5.89
N PRO A 58 -3.67 2.17 -6.92
CA PRO A 58 -3.96 0.76 -6.72
C PRO A 58 -2.69 -0.03 -6.44
N ARG A 59 -2.87 -1.25 -5.94
CA ARG A 59 -1.76 -2.14 -5.59
C ARG A 59 -0.76 -2.32 -6.74
N ARG A 60 -1.26 -2.41 -7.97
CA ARG A 60 -0.40 -2.59 -9.14
C ARG A 60 0.63 -1.47 -9.30
N GLU A 61 0.18 -0.22 -9.14
CA GLU A 61 1.07 0.92 -9.22
C GLU A 61 2.03 0.97 -8.05
N LEU A 62 1.57 0.58 -6.86
CA LEU A 62 2.42 0.48 -5.69
C LEU A 62 3.54 -0.53 -5.89
N ASP A 63 3.23 -1.67 -6.47
CA ASP A 63 4.22 -2.72 -6.74
C ASP A 63 5.30 -2.21 -7.70
N VAL A 64 4.91 -1.51 -8.76
CA VAL A 64 5.85 -0.93 -9.72
C VAL A 64 6.72 0.11 -9.06
N SER A 65 6.13 1.01 -8.27
CA SER A 65 6.88 2.04 -7.56
C SER A 65 7.86 1.44 -6.55
N TYR A 66 7.46 0.38 -5.87
CA TYR A 66 8.32 -0.33 -4.94
C TYR A 66 9.53 -0.92 -5.67
N LYS A 67 9.29 -1.56 -6.80
CA LYS A 67 10.38 -2.12 -7.61
C LYS A 67 11.33 -1.04 -8.10
N GLU A 68 10.82 0.09 -8.57
CA GLU A 68 11.66 1.19 -9.03
C GLU A 68 12.54 1.76 -7.92
N LYS A 69 12.01 1.81 -6.70
CA LYS A 69 12.75 2.35 -5.56
C LYS A 69 13.77 1.37 -4.99
N THR A 70 13.42 0.08 -4.92
CA THR A 70 14.25 -0.92 -4.26
C THR A 70 14.99 -1.86 -5.20
N GLY A 71 14.59 -1.90 -6.44
CA GLY A 71 15.14 -2.83 -7.44
C GLY A 71 14.57 -4.24 -7.35
N LYS A 72 13.61 -4.47 -6.46
CA LYS A 72 13.01 -5.79 -6.25
C LYS A 72 11.50 -5.70 -6.25
N TRP A 73 10.84 -6.75 -6.77
CA TRP A 73 9.40 -6.86 -6.67
C TRP A 73 8.99 -7.12 -5.21
N PRO A 74 7.79 -6.66 -4.79
CA PRO A 74 7.31 -6.93 -3.44
C PRO A 74 7.20 -8.43 -3.18
N PRO A 75 7.42 -8.88 -1.94
CA PRO A 75 7.22 -10.29 -1.60
C PRO A 75 5.74 -10.69 -1.72
N ARG A 76 5.52 -11.93 -2.06
CA ARG A 76 4.18 -12.48 -2.24
C ARG A 76 3.99 -13.75 -1.44
#